data_70f65a9c943656d0ff1734e54ad88443
#
_entry.id   70f65a9c943656d0ff1734e54ad88443
#
_cell.length_a   1.000
_cell.length_b   1.000
_cell.length_c   1.000
_cell.angle_alpha   90.00
_cell.angle_beta   90.00
_cell.angle_gamma   90.00
#
_symmetry.space_group_name_H-M   'P 1'
#
loop_
_entity.id
_entity.type
_entity.pdbx_description
1 polymer ?
#
loop_
_entity_poly.entity_id
_entity_poly.type
_entity_poly.pdbx_seq_one_letter_code
_entity_poly.pdbx_strand_id
1 'polypeptide(L)'
;MDGSAKPRLPRGVKLRRDEVRQRWTLLAPERIFEVDATAAAVLELCDGERELTAIVAELAARYNAPKDVIEKDVVAMLGDLEAKRVLET
;
A
#
# COMPACT_ATOMS: atom_id res chain seq x y z
N MET A 1 -1.48 12.31 -5.54
CA MET A 1 -2.54 11.29 -5.65
C MET A 1 -3.84 11.87 -5.13
N ASP A 2 -4.88 11.80 -5.92
CA ASP A 2 -6.20 12.32 -5.58
C ASP A 2 -6.89 11.39 -4.58
N GLY A 3 -7.72 11.94 -3.69
CA GLY A 3 -8.50 11.14 -2.73
C GLY A 3 -9.48 10.16 -3.37
N SER A 4 -9.90 10.39 -4.60
CA SER A 4 -10.77 9.50 -5.36
C SER A 4 -9.99 8.43 -6.14
N ALA A 5 -8.67 8.46 -6.11
CA ALA A 5 -7.85 7.46 -6.77
C ALA A 5 -8.09 6.08 -6.14
N LYS A 6 -8.05 5.05 -6.96
CA LYS A 6 -8.26 3.68 -6.53
C LYS A 6 -6.98 2.87 -6.75
N PRO A 7 -6.03 2.95 -5.81
CA PRO A 7 -4.75 2.28 -5.99
C PRO A 7 -4.90 0.77 -6.01
N ARG A 8 -4.09 0.14 -6.85
CA ARG A 8 -4.07 -1.32 -6.99
C ARG A 8 -2.68 -1.81 -7.34
N LEU A 9 -2.44 -3.08 -7.11
CA LEU A 9 -1.21 -3.72 -7.55
C LEU A 9 -1.37 -4.09 -9.03
N PRO A 10 -0.39 -3.73 -9.88
CA PRO A 10 -0.43 -4.11 -11.28
C PRO A 10 -0.38 -5.62 -11.47
N ARG A 11 -0.74 -6.07 -12.67
CA ARG A 11 -0.61 -7.47 -13.03
C ARG A 11 0.84 -7.94 -12.86
N GLY A 12 1.01 -9.07 -12.20
CA GLY A 12 2.35 -9.62 -11.93
C GLY A 12 3.00 -9.12 -10.66
N VAL A 13 2.35 -8.18 -9.93
CA VAL A 13 2.84 -7.69 -8.65
C VAL A 13 1.97 -8.29 -7.55
N LYS A 14 2.60 -8.89 -6.54
CA LYS A 14 1.89 -9.55 -5.43
C LYS A 14 2.52 -9.19 -4.09
N LEU A 15 1.65 -9.01 -3.11
CA LEU A 15 2.08 -8.90 -1.71
C LEU A 15 2.12 -10.31 -1.13
N ARG A 16 3.24 -10.68 -0.53
CA ARG A 16 3.41 -12.01 0.02
C ARG A 16 4.00 -11.94 1.43
N ARG A 17 3.46 -12.76 2.32
CA ARG A 17 4.03 -12.93 3.63
C ARG A 17 4.97 -14.14 3.66
N ASP A 18 6.21 -13.89 4.09
CA ASP A 18 7.17 -14.95 4.34
C ASP A 18 7.09 -15.31 5.82
N GLU A 19 6.39 -16.40 6.14
CA GLU A 19 6.17 -16.79 7.52
C GLU A 19 7.43 -17.34 8.22
N VAL A 20 8.33 -17.90 7.45
CA VAL A 20 9.59 -18.43 8.00
C VAL A 20 10.45 -17.29 8.55
N ARG A 21 10.55 -16.20 7.77
CA ARG A 21 11.34 -15.02 8.15
C ARG A 21 10.50 -13.96 8.85
N GLN A 22 9.18 -14.15 8.90
CA GLN A 22 8.21 -13.19 9.43
C GLN A 22 8.36 -11.80 8.79
N ARG A 23 8.43 -11.80 7.47
CA ARG A 23 8.59 -10.60 6.66
C ARG A 23 7.50 -10.51 5.61
N TRP A 24 7.22 -9.28 5.21
CA TRP A 24 6.36 -9.02 4.06
C TRP A 24 7.22 -8.64 2.87
N THR A 25 6.87 -9.17 1.70
CA THR A 25 7.56 -8.84 0.46
C THR A 25 6.55 -8.44 -0.60
N LEU A 26 6.92 -7.46 -1.40
CA LEU A 26 6.19 -7.09 -2.60
C LEU A 26 6.96 -7.67 -3.78
N LEU A 27 6.36 -8.66 -4.44
CA LEU A 27 6.97 -9.37 -5.56
C LEU A 27 6.55 -8.73 -6.86
N ALA A 28 7.51 -8.34 -7.67
CA ALA A 28 7.30 -7.81 -9.01
C ALA A 28 8.18 -8.59 -9.99
N PRO A 29 7.90 -8.54 -11.30
CA PRO A 29 8.77 -9.20 -12.27
C PRO A 29 10.22 -8.72 -12.11
N GLU A 30 11.13 -9.66 -11.87
CA GLU A 30 12.56 -9.40 -11.71
C GLU A 30 12.95 -8.50 -10.54
N ARG A 31 12.00 -8.17 -9.64
CA ARG A 31 12.28 -7.32 -8.48
C ARG A 31 11.54 -7.82 -7.26
N ILE A 32 12.16 -7.65 -6.10
CA ILE A 32 11.57 -7.98 -4.81
C ILE A 32 11.79 -6.79 -3.89
N PHE A 33 10.73 -6.32 -3.24
CA PHE A 33 10.80 -5.24 -2.27
C PHE A 33 10.43 -5.79 -0.90
N GLU A 34 11.26 -5.54 0.10
CA GLU A 34 10.92 -5.85 1.48
C GLU A 34 10.12 -4.68 2.05
N VAL A 35 8.97 -4.98 2.66
CA VAL A 35 8.08 -3.96 3.24
C VAL A 35 7.80 -4.31 4.69
N ASP A 36 7.56 -3.30 5.51
CA ASP A 36 7.21 -3.52 6.91
C ASP A 36 5.71 -3.84 7.05
N ALA A 37 5.30 -4.19 8.27
CA ALA A 37 3.91 -4.57 8.54
C ALA A 37 2.94 -3.42 8.25
N THR A 38 3.35 -2.18 8.50
CA THR A 38 2.50 -1.01 8.23
C THR A 38 2.29 -0.83 6.73
N ALA A 39 3.37 -0.92 5.94
CA ALA A 39 3.28 -0.83 4.49
C ALA A 39 2.42 -1.99 3.93
N ALA A 40 2.57 -3.19 4.47
CA ALA A 40 1.77 -4.33 4.06
C ALA A 40 0.27 -4.09 4.33
N ALA A 41 -0.07 -3.50 5.48
CA ALA A 41 -1.46 -3.17 5.80
C ALA A 41 -2.06 -2.19 4.79
N VAL A 42 -1.28 -1.21 4.35
CA VAL A 42 -1.70 -0.27 3.30
C VAL A 42 -1.93 -1.01 1.98
N LEU A 43 -0.96 -1.84 1.59
CA LEU A 43 -1.02 -2.56 0.31
C LEU A 43 -2.16 -3.58 0.25
N GLU A 44 -2.53 -4.19 1.37
CA GLU A 44 -3.68 -5.09 1.42
C GLU A 44 -5.00 -4.38 1.07
N LEU A 45 -5.09 -3.08 1.32
CA LEU A 45 -6.27 -2.29 1.01
C LEU A 45 -6.25 -1.73 -0.41
N CYS A 46 -5.15 -1.89 -1.13
CA CYS A 46 -5.00 -1.40 -2.50
C CYS A 46 -5.53 -2.45 -3.49
N ASP A 47 -6.85 -2.59 -3.52
CA ASP A 47 -7.54 -3.61 -4.33
C ASP A 47 -8.11 -3.07 -5.64
N GLY A 48 -7.89 -1.80 -5.94
CA GLY A 48 -8.43 -1.17 -7.15
C GLY A 48 -9.89 -0.77 -7.04
N GLU A 49 -10.52 -1.02 -5.91
CA GLU A 49 -11.94 -0.71 -5.67
C GLU A 49 -12.11 0.37 -4.61
N ARG A 50 -11.30 0.35 -3.56
CA ARG A 50 -11.34 1.36 -2.51
C ARG A 50 -10.65 2.63 -2.99
N GLU A 51 -11.29 3.76 -2.74
CA GLU A 51 -10.67 5.05 -2.96
C GLU A 51 -9.61 5.31 -1.88
N LEU A 52 -8.63 6.13 -2.21
CA LEU A 52 -7.58 6.52 -1.27
C LEU A 52 -8.18 7.06 0.04
N THR A 53 -9.23 7.88 -0.04
CA THR A 53 -9.92 8.43 1.13
C THR A 53 -10.41 7.33 2.06
N ALA A 54 -10.98 6.26 1.50
CA ALA A 54 -11.48 5.13 2.28
C ALA A 54 -10.33 4.34 2.92
N ILE A 55 -9.23 4.17 2.21
CA ILE A 55 -8.03 3.50 2.72
C ILE A 55 -7.48 4.26 3.92
N VAL A 56 -7.35 5.58 3.79
CA VAL A 56 -6.86 6.45 4.86
C VAL A 56 -7.78 6.36 6.09
N ALA A 57 -9.10 6.43 5.88
CA ALA A 57 -10.06 6.36 6.97
C ALA A 57 -9.97 5.03 7.74
N GLU A 58 -9.84 3.93 7.02
CA GLU A 58 -9.71 2.61 7.66
C GLU A 58 -8.41 2.48 8.45
N LEU A 59 -7.31 2.93 7.90
CA LEU A 59 -6.02 2.89 8.59
C LEU A 59 -5.99 3.81 9.80
N ALA A 60 -6.57 5.00 9.69
CA ALA A 60 -6.66 5.93 10.81
C ALA A 60 -7.44 5.33 11.98
N ALA A 61 -8.54 4.63 11.68
CA ALA A 61 -9.32 3.94 12.70
C ALA A 61 -8.55 2.75 13.28
N ARG A 62 -7.89 1.97 12.44
CA ARG A 62 -7.14 0.78 12.86
C ARG A 62 -5.97 1.13 13.78
N TYR A 63 -5.26 2.20 13.48
CA TYR A 63 -4.08 2.62 14.25
C TYR A 63 -4.39 3.73 15.25
N ASN A 64 -5.64 4.15 15.35
CA ASN A 64 -6.06 5.23 16.24
C ASN A 64 -5.18 6.47 16.06
N ALA A 65 -5.03 6.89 14.82
CA ALA A 65 -4.17 8.01 14.43
C ALA A 65 -4.95 9.06 13.66
N PRO A 66 -4.50 10.34 13.65
CA PRO A 66 -5.15 11.39 12.88
C PRO A 66 -5.11 11.09 11.38
N LYS A 67 -6.24 11.36 10.69
CA LYS A 67 -6.35 11.09 9.25
C LYS A 67 -5.33 11.85 8.42
N ASP A 68 -5.04 13.09 8.78
CA ASP A 68 -4.08 13.90 8.02
C ASP A 68 -2.67 13.34 8.07
N VAL A 69 -2.27 12.80 9.21
CA VAL A 69 -0.96 12.15 9.37
C VAL A 69 -0.91 10.88 8.53
N ILE A 70 -1.94 10.03 8.63
CA ILE A 70 -2.02 8.79 7.87
C ILE A 70 -2.04 9.08 6.37
N GLU A 71 -2.82 10.06 5.93
CA GLU A 71 -2.91 10.43 4.52
C GLU A 71 -1.55 10.84 3.96
N LYS A 72 -0.83 11.68 4.69
CA LYS A 72 0.49 12.14 4.27
C LYS A 72 1.44 10.96 4.08
N ASP A 73 1.48 10.04 5.03
CA ASP A 73 2.37 8.88 4.97
C ASP A 73 1.97 7.91 3.86
N VAL A 74 0.68 7.65 3.72
CA VAL A 74 0.15 6.75 2.68
C VAL A 74 0.42 7.30 1.29
N VAL A 75 0.16 8.58 1.06
CA VAL A 75 0.39 9.23 -0.23
C VAL A 75 1.88 9.18 -0.60
N ALA A 76 2.76 9.46 0.36
CA ALA A 76 4.21 9.41 0.13
C ALA A 76 4.65 7.99 -0.25
N MET A 77 4.17 6.98 0.47
CA MET A 77 4.53 5.59 0.21
C MET A 77 3.99 5.11 -1.14
N LEU A 78 2.70 5.35 -1.41
CA LEU A 78 2.09 4.91 -2.65
C LEU A 78 2.66 5.65 -3.86
N GLY A 79 2.98 6.93 -3.70
CA GLY A 79 3.62 7.72 -4.76
C GLY A 79 5.00 7.17 -5.12
N ASP A 80 5.77 6.77 -4.12
CA ASP A 80 7.08 6.15 -4.34
C ASP A 80 6.95 4.82 -5.10
N LEU A 81 5.99 3.98 -4.70
CA LEU A 81 5.74 2.71 -5.36
C LEU A 81 5.20 2.88 -6.78
N GLU A 82 4.37 3.90 -7.00
CA GLU A 82 3.88 4.23 -8.33
C GLU A 82 5.03 4.65 -9.25
N ALA A 83 5.96 5.45 -8.74
CA ALA A 83 7.14 5.85 -9.49
C ALA A 83 8.01 4.64 -9.86
N LYS A 84 8.02 3.62 -9.02
CA LYS A 84 8.73 2.36 -9.28
C LYS A 84 7.93 1.37 -10.13
N ARG A 85 6.73 1.76 -10.53
CA ARG A 85 5.83 0.98 -11.39
C ARG A 85 5.35 -0.33 -10.75
N VAL A 86 5.29 -0.37 -9.44
CA VAL A 86 4.74 -1.52 -8.70
C VAL A 86 3.40 -1.19 -8.05
N LEU A 87 2.84 -0.04 -8.37
CA LEU A 87 1.50 0.38 -7.97
C LEU A 87 0.87 1.20 -9.08
N GLU A 88 -0.42 1.02 -9.30
CA GLU A 88 -1.23 1.80 -10.26
C GLU A 88 -2.39 2.47 -9.55
N THR A 89 -2.91 3.52 -10.16
CA THR A 89 -4.13 4.17 -9.70
C THR A 89 -5.17 4.30 -10.79
#